data_113d10821dd9c2e6ff984b3c8aef6c39
#
_entry.id   113d10821dd9c2e6ff984b3c8aef6c39
#
_cell.length_a   1.000
_cell.length_b   1.000
_cell.length_c   1.000
_cell.angle_alpha   90.00
_cell.angle_beta   90.00
_cell.angle_gamma   90.00
#
_symmetry.space_group_name_H-M   'P 1'
#
loop_
_entity.id
_entity.type
_entity.pdbx_description
1 polymer ?
#
loop_
_entity_poly.entity_id
_entity_poly.type
_entity_poly.pdbx_seq_one_letter_code
_entity_poly.pdbx_strand_id
1 'polypeptide(L)'
;MYTDREKNRIAWKEYSKFNVGKEVSIESDGEKEKTIGYVSEVFGQAPEEDMVSSLEDLKARFQGALSGLNGYIVTDKKITHETRPEDVHEVTILFEGSEAKFDKNFMGAVDDWVLTDAPTALQISMAKRLGIKTGKISQLDAASKEVKAAMDRYPNARFKFFAHSLGGLNLQSSLGSLEDKYLDRIDGAYIYEAPNLYPQLSDAEKKQVDKIKYKIFNFIDKRDLVTWEHSEEGNEGVVGTPVRIDSKDAGNLGKQHMWGGYDYKAGYLNVKEESLDDYRLARIKQTKEQLQLKKQALESWKKSGLSGSDLIFMDTTQAMGIVESLKEFALIASDYILAVCDFGIADIKGTWETLLISCRSTVLGTRCTESDIISALAQIGATKETIETNRITELEKIKKDTLKIKESIFSLSTDIAKGIATVIGTDVALASQLQLQW
;
A
#
# COMPACT_ATOMS: atom_id res chain seq x y z
N MET A 1 7.87 -6.66 6.54
CA MET A 1 6.96 -5.70 5.90
C MET A 1 7.78 -4.55 5.32
N TYR A 2 7.27 -3.78 4.37
CA TYR A 2 8.05 -2.74 3.68
C TYR A 2 7.62 -1.34 4.13
N THR A 3 8.57 -0.43 4.38
CA THR A 3 8.27 1.00 4.53
C THR A 3 7.73 1.58 3.23
N ASP A 4 7.18 2.79 3.24
CA ASP A 4 6.68 3.41 2.00
C ASP A 4 7.82 3.68 1.01
N ARG A 5 9.03 4.00 1.52
CA ARG A 5 10.23 4.15 0.69
C ARG A 5 10.65 2.82 0.07
N GLU A 6 10.63 1.74 0.85
CA GLU A 6 10.92 0.40 0.34
C GLU A 6 9.88 -0.04 -0.72
N LYS A 7 8.58 0.24 -0.50
CA LYS A 7 7.52 -0.02 -1.49
C LYS A 7 7.76 0.75 -2.79
N ASN A 8 8.18 2.00 -2.69
CA ASN A 8 8.54 2.80 -3.86
C ASN A 8 9.77 2.21 -4.58
N ARG A 9 10.80 1.76 -3.84
CA ARG A 9 11.96 1.06 -4.43
C ARG A 9 11.57 -0.23 -5.13
N ILE A 10 10.56 -0.96 -4.62
CA ILE A 10 10.02 -2.14 -5.30
C ILE A 10 9.34 -1.73 -6.60
N ALA A 11 8.50 -0.70 -6.60
CA ALA A 11 7.87 -0.18 -7.81
C ALA A 11 8.91 0.23 -8.87
N TRP A 12 10.02 0.87 -8.48
CA TRP A 12 11.12 1.20 -9.37
C TRP A 12 11.71 -0.01 -10.12
N LYS A 13 11.61 -1.23 -9.55
CA LYS A 13 12.12 -2.45 -10.20
C LYS A 13 11.35 -2.82 -11.46
N GLU A 14 10.16 -2.29 -11.68
CA GLU A 14 9.41 -2.51 -12.92
C GLU A 14 10.17 -2.01 -14.17
N TYR A 15 11.00 -0.96 -14.02
CA TYR A 15 11.85 -0.42 -15.10
C TYR A 15 13.21 -1.12 -15.23
N SER A 16 13.47 -2.13 -14.42
CA SER A 16 14.69 -2.93 -14.52
C SER A 16 14.53 -4.01 -15.59
N LYS A 17 15.59 -4.30 -16.33
CA LYS A 17 15.58 -5.40 -17.30
C LYS A 17 15.96 -6.71 -16.59
N PHE A 18 14.97 -7.49 -16.22
CA PHE A 18 15.16 -8.78 -15.61
C PHE A 18 14.90 -9.92 -16.59
N ASN A 19 15.70 -10.98 -16.47
CA ASN A 19 15.42 -12.27 -17.07
C ASN A 19 14.81 -13.22 -16.04
N VAL A 20 14.11 -14.24 -16.49
CA VAL A 20 13.57 -15.31 -15.64
C VAL A 20 14.69 -15.94 -14.81
N GLY A 21 14.39 -16.26 -13.56
CA GLY A 21 15.34 -16.80 -12.58
C GLY A 21 16.25 -15.76 -11.90
N LYS A 22 16.20 -14.48 -12.31
CA LYS A 22 16.97 -13.40 -11.66
C LYS A 22 16.38 -13.04 -10.31
N GLU A 23 17.27 -12.89 -9.32
CA GLU A 23 16.90 -12.35 -8.01
C GLU A 23 16.57 -10.86 -8.11
N VAL A 24 15.48 -10.46 -7.46
CA VAL A 24 15.05 -9.08 -7.31
C VAL A 24 15.25 -8.66 -5.86
N SER A 25 16.05 -7.64 -5.65
CA SER A 25 16.31 -7.07 -4.33
C SER A 25 16.23 -5.55 -4.34
N ILE A 26 16.03 -4.97 -3.17
CA ILE A 26 16.02 -3.53 -2.93
C ILE A 26 16.98 -3.18 -1.79
N GLU A 27 17.44 -1.96 -1.80
CA GLU A 27 18.11 -1.36 -0.65
C GLU A 27 17.10 -1.17 0.48
N SER A 28 17.37 -1.73 1.66
CA SER A 28 16.52 -1.57 2.85
C SER A 28 16.81 -0.25 3.55
N ASP A 29 15.81 0.29 4.27
CA ASP A 29 16.01 1.45 5.15
C ASP A 29 16.91 1.14 6.36
N GLY A 30 17.25 -0.12 6.61
CA GLY A 30 18.15 -0.61 7.66
C GLY A 30 19.56 -1.03 7.20
N GLU A 31 20.06 -0.52 6.09
CA GLU A 31 21.44 -0.69 5.56
C GLU A 31 21.78 -2.05 4.90
N LYS A 32 20.88 -3.03 4.88
CA LYS A 32 21.10 -4.30 4.18
C LYS A 32 20.20 -4.43 2.96
N GLU A 33 20.73 -5.04 1.92
CA GLU A 33 19.93 -5.45 0.77
C GLU A 33 18.84 -6.44 1.22
N LYS A 34 17.63 -6.24 0.72
CA LYS A 34 16.44 -7.04 1.06
C LYS A 34 15.92 -7.70 -0.20
N THR A 35 16.00 -9.02 -0.25
CA THR A 35 15.45 -9.81 -1.35
C THR A 35 13.93 -9.76 -1.36
N ILE A 36 13.36 -9.46 -2.53
CA ILE A 36 11.92 -9.50 -2.81
C ILE A 36 11.51 -10.88 -3.28
N GLY A 37 12.36 -11.52 -4.09
CA GLY A 37 12.14 -12.84 -4.66
C GLY A 37 12.89 -13.04 -5.96
N TYR A 38 12.38 -13.95 -6.79
CA TYR A 38 13.00 -14.33 -8.06
C TYR A 38 11.99 -14.15 -9.19
N VAL A 39 12.42 -13.61 -10.32
CA VAL A 39 11.57 -13.45 -11.50
C VAL A 39 11.19 -14.85 -12.01
N SER A 40 9.92 -15.18 -11.93
CA SER A 40 9.37 -16.42 -12.47
C SER A 40 8.86 -16.25 -13.88
N GLU A 41 8.49 -15.01 -14.25
CA GLU A 41 7.91 -14.70 -15.56
C GLU A 41 8.10 -13.23 -15.92
N VAL A 42 8.20 -12.95 -17.21
CA VAL A 42 8.25 -11.60 -17.77
C VAL A 42 7.08 -11.42 -18.72
N PHE A 43 6.21 -10.46 -18.48
CA PHE A 43 5.14 -10.09 -19.42
C PHE A 43 5.76 -9.51 -20.69
N GLY A 44 5.14 -9.78 -21.84
CA GLY A 44 5.62 -9.29 -23.14
C GLY A 44 6.71 -10.15 -23.78
N GLN A 45 7.15 -11.20 -23.13
CA GLN A 45 8.04 -12.22 -23.70
C GLN A 45 7.27 -13.52 -23.95
N ALA A 46 7.67 -14.24 -25.00
CA ALA A 46 7.15 -15.58 -25.21
C ALA A 46 7.52 -16.49 -24.03
N PRO A 47 6.57 -17.23 -23.45
CA PRO A 47 6.85 -18.12 -22.32
C PRO A 47 7.82 -19.24 -22.75
N GLU A 48 8.69 -19.66 -21.84
CA GLU A 48 9.44 -20.90 -22.02
C GLU A 48 8.46 -22.09 -22.03
N GLU A 49 8.66 -23.06 -22.96
CA GLU A 49 7.72 -24.16 -23.18
C GLU A 49 7.40 -24.95 -21.89
N ASP A 50 8.37 -25.08 -21.00
CA ASP A 50 8.24 -25.83 -19.74
C ASP A 50 7.35 -25.16 -18.68
N MET A 51 6.97 -23.88 -18.87
CA MET A 51 6.19 -23.10 -17.92
C MET A 51 4.72 -22.90 -18.31
N VAL A 52 4.29 -23.52 -19.40
CA VAL A 52 2.93 -23.37 -19.91
C VAL A 52 2.06 -24.53 -19.42
N SER A 53 1.08 -24.21 -18.60
CA SER A 53 0.17 -25.21 -18.01
C SER A 53 -0.98 -25.62 -18.95
N SER A 54 -1.31 -24.79 -19.92
CA SER A 54 -2.40 -25.06 -20.88
C SER A 54 -2.26 -24.26 -22.18
N LEU A 55 -2.99 -24.68 -23.22
CA LEU A 55 -3.09 -23.94 -24.48
C LEU A 55 -3.73 -22.55 -24.32
N GLU A 56 -4.64 -22.39 -23.34
CA GLU A 56 -5.26 -21.11 -23.03
C GLU A 56 -4.28 -20.17 -22.33
N ASP A 57 -3.44 -20.68 -21.44
CA ASP A 57 -2.34 -19.94 -20.78
C ASP A 57 -1.35 -19.41 -21.84
N LEU A 58 -0.93 -20.29 -22.78
CA LEU A 58 -0.07 -19.91 -23.91
C LEU A 58 -0.68 -18.77 -24.75
N LYS A 59 -1.96 -18.89 -25.11
CA LYS A 59 -2.67 -17.87 -25.89
C LYS A 59 -2.77 -16.54 -25.16
N ALA A 60 -3.07 -16.56 -23.84
CA ALA A 60 -3.16 -15.35 -23.03
C ALA A 60 -1.82 -14.60 -22.99
N ARG A 61 -0.70 -15.32 -22.81
CA ARG A 61 0.64 -14.75 -22.78
C ARG A 61 1.08 -14.18 -24.12
N PHE A 62 0.77 -14.86 -25.22
CA PHE A 62 1.01 -14.31 -26.57
C PHE A 62 0.19 -13.03 -26.82
N GLN A 63 -1.05 -12.95 -26.32
CA GLN A 63 -1.85 -11.73 -26.44
C GLN A 63 -1.27 -10.60 -25.59
N GLY A 64 -0.73 -10.89 -24.40
CA GLY A 64 -0.01 -9.93 -23.56
C GLY A 64 1.20 -9.34 -24.29
N ALA A 65 2.04 -10.19 -24.87
CA ALA A 65 3.19 -9.78 -25.66
C ALA A 65 2.84 -8.89 -26.86
N LEU A 66 1.74 -9.21 -27.56
CA LEU A 66 1.26 -8.43 -28.71
C LEU A 66 0.58 -7.10 -28.32
N SER A 67 0.13 -6.97 -27.07
CA SER A 67 -0.57 -5.78 -26.58
C SER A 67 0.35 -4.68 -26.06
N GLY A 68 1.67 -4.92 -25.99
CA GLY A 68 2.63 -4.01 -25.35
C GLY A 68 2.58 -4.00 -23.82
N LEU A 69 1.94 -5.01 -23.21
CA LEU A 69 1.96 -5.21 -21.77
C LEU A 69 3.36 -5.63 -21.31
N ASN A 70 3.95 -4.89 -20.39
CA ASN A 70 5.25 -5.20 -19.80
C ASN A 70 5.11 -5.34 -18.28
N GLY A 71 5.92 -6.21 -17.69
CA GLY A 71 5.96 -6.41 -16.24
C GLY A 71 6.58 -7.74 -15.83
N TYR A 72 6.54 -8.02 -14.53
CA TYR A 72 7.21 -9.18 -13.96
C TYR A 72 6.33 -9.86 -12.92
N ILE A 73 6.38 -11.20 -12.89
CA ILE A 73 5.95 -12.01 -11.76
C ILE A 73 7.20 -12.41 -10.98
N VAL A 74 7.24 -12.05 -9.72
CA VAL A 74 8.35 -12.34 -8.80
C VAL A 74 7.81 -13.23 -7.69
N THR A 75 8.40 -14.41 -7.53
CA THR A 75 8.01 -15.41 -6.51
C THR A 75 9.02 -15.45 -5.36
N ASP A 76 8.57 -15.78 -4.15
CA ASP A 76 9.43 -15.91 -2.96
C ASP A 76 10.51 -17.00 -3.10
N LYS A 77 10.30 -17.94 -4.04
CA LYS A 77 11.24 -19.01 -4.37
C LYS A 77 11.61 -18.97 -5.84
N LYS A 78 12.84 -19.35 -6.16
CA LYS A 78 13.26 -19.56 -7.54
C LYS A 78 12.51 -20.76 -8.13
N ILE A 79 11.83 -20.56 -9.26
CA ILE A 79 11.11 -21.62 -9.95
C ILE A 79 12.10 -22.50 -10.70
N THR A 80 12.06 -23.79 -10.43
CA THR A 80 12.79 -24.88 -11.10
C THR A 80 11.82 -26.01 -11.39
N HIS A 81 12.25 -27.06 -12.11
CA HIS A 81 11.40 -28.24 -12.36
C HIS A 81 11.01 -29.03 -11.08
N GLU A 82 11.71 -28.77 -9.98
CA GLU A 82 11.40 -29.37 -8.68
C GLU A 82 10.44 -28.52 -7.85
N THR A 83 10.27 -27.27 -8.22
CA THR A 83 9.42 -26.31 -7.48
C THR A 83 7.96 -26.54 -7.82
N ARG A 84 7.18 -27.01 -6.85
CA ARG A 84 5.73 -27.14 -7.04
C ARG A 84 5.08 -25.77 -6.88
N PRO A 85 4.10 -25.42 -7.71
CA PRO A 85 3.38 -24.13 -7.60
C PRO A 85 2.76 -23.89 -6.21
N GLU A 86 2.33 -24.96 -5.53
CA GLU A 86 1.75 -24.93 -4.18
C GLU A 86 2.76 -24.53 -3.09
N ASP A 87 4.06 -24.67 -3.36
CA ASP A 87 5.14 -24.29 -2.44
C ASP A 87 5.51 -22.80 -2.52
N VAL A 88 4.95 -22.05 -3.48
CA VAL A 88 5.08 -20.59 -3.58
C VAL A 88 4.05 -19.95 -2.63
N HIS A 89 4.53 -19.09 -1.73
CA HIS A 89 3.69 -18.46 -0.71
C HIS A 89 3.53 -16.96 -0.87
N GLU A 90 4.47 -16.29 -1.52
CA GLU A 90 4.38 -14.87 -1.84
C GLU A 90 4.68 -14.63 -3.32
N VAL A 91 3.82 -13.84 -3.95
CA VAL A 91 3.99 -13.38 -5.34
C VAL A 91 3.90 -11.86 -5.36
N THR A 92 4.89 -11.24 -5.98
CA THR A 92 4.88 -9.81 -6.28
C THR A 92 4.73 -9.63 -7.78
N ILE A 93 3.71 -8.87 -8.21
CA ILE A 93 3.51 -8.52 -9.62
C ILE A 93 3.87 -7.05 -9.81
N LEU A 94 4.76 -6.80 -10.76
CA LEU A 94 5.21 -5.47 -11.16
C LEU A 94 4.67 -5.16 -12.55
N PHE A 95 3.89 -4.08 -12.68
CA PHE A 95 3.40 -3.60 -13.97
C PHE A 95 4.21 -2.39 -14.40
N GLU A 96 4.96 -2.54 -15.49
CA GLU A 96 5.77 -1.47 -16.04
C GLU A 96 4.89 -0.39 -16.68
N GLY A 97 5.25 0.88 -16.40
CA GLY A 97 4.72 2.03 -17.12
C GLY A 97 5.30 2.11 -18.54
N SER A 98 4.92 3.14 -19.28
CA SER A 98 5.49 3.39 -20.61
C SER A 98 7.00 3.59 -20.53
N GLU A 99 7.79 2.93 -21.37
CA GLU A 99 9.22 3.22 -21.60
C GLU A 99 9.37 4.60 -22.29
N ALA A 100 8.93 5.69 -21.65
CA ALA A 100 9.31 7.00 -22.13
C ALA A 100 10.81 7.15 -21.85
N LYS A 101 11.62 7.14 -22.88
CA LYS A 101 13.01 7.59 -22.82
C LYS A 101 12.99 9.07 -22.41
N PHE A 102 13.04 9.28 -21.10
CA PHE A 102 13.09 10.64 -20.48
C PHE A 102 14.45 11.29 -20.76
N ASP A 103 14.87 11.30 -22.04
CA ASP A 103 16.09 11.96 -22.49
C ASP A 103 15.72 13.34 -23.03
N LYS A 104 16.38 14.34 -22.48
CA LYS A 104 16.53 15.79 -22.80
C LYS A 104 15.40 16.60 -23.46
N ASN A 105 14.35 15.97 -24.02
CA ASN A 105 13.19 16.60 -24.62
C ASN A 105 11.85 16.08 -24.07
N PHE A 106 11.70 16.03 -22.76
CA PHE A 106 10.47 15.55 -22.13
C PHE A 106 9.20 16.29 -22.60
N MET A 107 9.29 17.58 -22.94
CA MET A 107 8.14 18.30 -23.53
C MET A 107 7.80 17.77 -24.93
N GLY A 108 8.79 17.41 -25.74
CA GLY A 108 8.57 16.70 -27.02
C GLY A 108 8.09 15.26 -26.79
N ALA A 109 8.54 14.60 -25.71
CA ALA A 109 8.08 13.27 -25.35
C ALA A 109 6.68 13.27 -24.70
N VAL A 110 6.27 14.33 -24.03
CA VAL A 110 4.87 14.52 -23.59
C VAL A 110 3.96 14.75 -24.80
N ASP A 111 4.40 15.49 -25.81
CA ASP A 111 3.68 15.64 -27.06
C ASP A 111 3.66 14.32 -27.87
N ASP A 112 4.77 13.59 -27.92
CA ASP A 112 4.84 12.25 -28.53
C ASP A 112 4.12 11.18 -27.67
N TRP A 113 4.21 11.25 -26.36
CA TRP A 113 3.49 10.37 -25.45
C TRP A 113 1.97 10.62 -25.46
N VAL A 114 1.56 11.88 -25.53
CA VAL A 114 0.16 12.28 -25.77
C VAL A 114 -0.32 11.83 -27.15
N LEU A 115 0.57 11.76 -28.17
CA LEU A 115 0.20 11.44 -29.54
C LEU A 115 0.43 9.97 -29.96
N THR A 116 1.37 9.25 -29.31
CA THR A 116 1.75 7.87 -29.74
C THR A 116 1.49 6.80 -28.70
N ASP A 117 1.81 7.01 -27.40
CA ASP A 117 1.62 6.05 -26.31
C ASP A 117 0.42 6.40 -25.40
N ALA A 118 -0.14 7.58 -25.55
CA ALA A 118 -1.38 7.98 -24.90
C ALA A 118 -2.69 7.60 -25.63
N PRO A 119 -2.72 6.75 -26.72
CA PRO A 119 -4.01 6.35 -27.26
C PRO A 119 -4.92 5.78 -26.18
N THR A 120 -4.35 5.16 -25.15
CA THR A 120 -5.09 4.54 -24.05
C THR A 120 -5.58 5.58 -23.04
N ALA A 121 -4.71 6.42 -22.50
CA ALA A 121 -5.11 7.44 -21.53
C ALA A 121 -5.90 8.57 -22.22
N LEU A 122 -5.49 8.98 -23.42
CA LEU A 122 -6.21 9.99 -24.22
C LEU A 122 -7.53 9.44 -24.78
N GLN A 123 -7.60 8.18 -25.20
CA GLN A 123 -8.85 7.52 -25.63
C GLN A 123 -9.80 7.37 -24.45
N ILE A 124 -9.32 7.06 -23.24
CA ILE A 124 -10.12 7.01 -22.02
C ILE A 124 -10.63 8.40 -21.69
N SER A 125 -9.77 9.42 -21.71
CA SER A 125 -10.14 10.83 -21.44
C SER A 125 -11.07 11.40 -22.50
N MET A 126 -10.82 11.17 -23.79
CA MET A 126 -11.70 11.58 -24.88
C MET A 126 -13.03 10.82 -24.89
N ALA A 127 -13.03 9.51 -24.60
CA ALA A 127 -14.24 8.73 -24.50
C ALA A 127 -15.11 9.22 -23.34
N LYS A 128 -14.49 9.59 -22.20
CA LYS A 128 -15.18 10.24 -21.07
C LYS A 128 -15.83 11.55 -21.49
N ARG A 129 -15.12 12.43 -22.21
CA ARG A 129 -15.65 13.72 -22.70
C ARG A 129 -16.78 13.56 -23.72
N LEU A 130 -16.76 12.50 -24.51
CA LEU A 130 -17.75 12.20 -25.56
C LEU A 130 -18.88 11.27 -25.07
N GLY A 131 -18.83 10.78 -23.81
CA GLY A 131 -19.81 9.84 -23.26
C GLY A 131 -19.77 8.45 -23.93
N ILE A 132 -18.65 8.11 -24.59
CA ILE A 132 -18.47 6.83 -25.29
C ILE A 132 -17.93 5.81 -24.29
N LYS A 133 -18.66 4.71 -24.08
CA LYS A 133 -18.13 3.54 -23.35
C LYS A 133 -17.06 2.90 -24.24
N THR A 134 -15.79 3.07 -23.91
CA THR A 134 -14.70 2.38 -24.59
C THR A 134 -14.81 0.89 -24.29
N GLY A 135 -14.85 0.06 -25.33
CA GLY A 135 -14.60 -1.37 -25.18
C GLY A 135 -13.27 -1.57 -24.46
N LYS A 136 -13.10 -2.68 -23.71
CA LYS A 136 -11.87 -2.99 -23.01
C LYS A 136 -10.68 -2.92 -23.99
N ILE A 137 -9.66 -2.16 -23.60
CA ILE A 137 -8.44 -2.04 -24.39
C ILE A 137 -7.70 -3.37 -24.28
N SER A 138 -7.15 -3.89 -25.38
CA SER A 138 -6.53 -5.22 -25.41
C SER A 138 -5.45 -5.41 -24.34
N GLN A 139 -4.71 -4.34 -24.02
CA GLN A 139 -3.68 -4.35 -22.97
C GLN A 139 -4.27 -4.54 -21.56
N LEU A 140 -5.38 -3.89 -21.22
CA LEU A 140 -6.07 -4.03 -19.93
C LEU A 140 -6.66 -5.44 -19.77
N ASP A 141 -7.22 -5.99 -20.84
CA ASP A 141 -7.72 -7.37 -20.87
C ASP A 141 -6.59 -8.40 -20.73
N ALA A 142 -5.45 -8.16 -21.38
CA ALA A 142 -4.27 -9.00 -21.25
C ALA A 142 -3.74 -8.98 -19.81
N ALA A 143 -3.57 -7.80 -19.21
CA ALA A 143 -3.14 -7.65 -17.82
C ALA A 143 -4.07 -8.41 -16.84
N SER A 144 -5.39 -8.29 -17.03
CA SER A 144 -6.38 -8.99 -16.22
C SER A 144 -6.28 -10.51 -16.33
N LYS A 145 -6.02 -11.03 -17.53
CA LYS A 145 -5.83 -12.48 -17.76
C LYS A 145 -4.53 -12.98 -17.13
N GLU A 146 -3.43 -12.23 -17.26
CA GLU A 146 -2.14 -12.60 -16.66
C GLU A 146 -2.21 -12.64 -15.13
N VAL A 147 -2.87 -11.68 -14.50
CA VAL A 147 -3.08 -11.68 -13.03
C VAL A 147 -3.88 -12.91 -12.61
N LYS A 148 -4.99 -13.23 -13.30
CA LYS A 148 -5.80 -14.42 -12.99
C LYS A 148 -4.99 -15.71 -13.20
N ALA A 149 -4.26 -15.82 -14.29
CA ALA A 149 -3.41 -16.97 -14.58
C ALA A 149 -2.32 -17.17 -13.51
N ALA A 150 -1.68 -16.08 -13.05
CA ALA A 150 -0.72 -16.14 -11.94
C ALA A 150 -1.38 -16.58 -10.64
N MET A 151 -2.58 -16.06 -10.33
CA MET A 151 -3.30 -16.43 -9.11
C MET A 151 -3.78 -17.89 -9.15
N ASP A 152 -4.17 -18.41 -10.31
CA ASP A 152 -4.54 -19.82 -10.46
C ASP A 152 -3.31 -20.73 -10.41
N ARG A 153 -2.17 -20.31 -11.00
CA ARG A 153 -0.92 -21.05 -10.97
C ARG A 153 -0.35 -21.23 -9.57
N TYR A 154 -0.41 -20.21 -8.74
CA TYR A 154 0.13 -20.22 -7.38
C TYR A 154 -1.00 -20.22 -6.35
N PRO A 155 -1.72 -21.35 -6.14
CA PRO A 155 -2.97 -21.39 -5.39
C PRO A 155 -2.81 -21.03 -3.91
N ASN A 156 -1.65 -21.26 -3.32
CA ASN A 156 -1.35 -20.98 -1.91
C ASN A 156 -0.68 -19.61 -1.70
N ALA A 157 -0.35 -18.90 -2.78
CA ALA A 157 0.37 -17.64 -2.67
C ALA A 157 -0.56 -16.46 -2.32
N ARG A 158 0.02 -15.52 -1.58
CA ARG A 158 -0.53 -14.18 -1.35
C ARG A 158 0.14 -13.20 -2.30
N PHE A 159 -0.62 -12.22 -2.77
CA PHE A 159 -0.22 -11.35 -3.87
C PHE A 159 -0.02 -9.92 -3.42
N LYS A 160 1.10 -9.33 -3.83
CA LYS A 160 1.40 -7.90 -3.75
C LYS A 160 1.56 -7.35 -5.17
N PHE A 161 1.02 -6.17 -5.39
CA PHE A 161 1.04 -5.53 -6.70
C PHE A 161 1.70 -4.16 -6.60
N PHE A 162 2.55 -3.85 -7.56
CA PHE A 162 3.15 -2.52 -7.70
C PHE A 162 3.01 -2.07 -9.15
N ALA A 163 2.68 -0.82 -9.35
CA ALA A 163 2.48 -0.27 -10.67
C ALA A 163 2.69 1.24 -10.67
N HIS A 164 3.26 1.75 -11.75
CA HIS A 164 3.47 3.17 -11.96
C HIS A 164 2.89 3.60 -13.32
N SER A 165 2.41 4.83 -13.40
CA SER A 165 1.98 5.43 -14.67
C SER A 165 0.95 4.56 -15.42
N LEU A 166 1.17 4.23 -16.69
CA LEU A 166 0.31 3.35 -17.50
C LEU A 166 0.15 1.94 -16.89
N GLY A 167 1.20 1.42 -16.22
CA GLY A 167 1.12 0.16 -15.47
C GLY A 167 0.02 0.20 -14.39
N GLY A 168 -0.23 1.38 -13.82
CA GLY A 168 -1.32 1.57 -12.87
C GLY A 168 -2.72 1.41 -13.46
N LEU A 169 -2.95 1.74 -14.74
CA LEU A 169 -4.21 1.42 -15.42
C LEU A 169 -4.39 -0.09 -15.58
N ASN A 170 -3.30 -0.81 -15.95
CA ASN A 170 -3.31 -2.26 -16.06
C ASN A 170 -3.68 -2.92 -14.74
N LEU A 171 -3.09 -2.43 -13.63
CA LEU A 171 -3.39 -2.93 -12.29
C LEU A 171 -4.83 -2.61 -11.87
N GLN A 172 -5.31 -1.39 -12.06
CA GLN A 172 -6.68 -0.99 -11.72
C GLN A 172 -7.72 -1.86 -12.45
N SER A 173 -7.54 -2.10 -13.75
CA SER A 173 -8.40 -2.99 -14.55
C SER A 173 -8.33 -4.43 -14.05
N SER A 174 -7.12 -4.93 -13.78
CA SER A 174 -6.91 -6.29 -13.30
C SER A 174 -7.65 -6.53 -11.99
N LEU A 175 -7.51 -5.61 -11.01
CA LEU A 175 -8.18 -5.71 -9.72
C LEU A 175 -9.70 -5.67 -9.84
N GLY A 176 -10.24 -4.80 -10.71
CA GLY A 176 -11.69 -4.71 -10.97
C GLY A 176 -12.26 -5.98 -11.60
N SER A 177 -11.47 -6.69 -12.39
CA SER A 177 -11.89 -7.90 -13.09
C SER A 177 -11.81 -9.19 -12.25
N LEU A 178 -11.23 -9.13 -11.02
CA LEU A 178 -11.06 -10.29 -10.16
C LEU A 178 -12.40 -10.77 -9.58
N GLU A 179 -12.54 -12.07 -9.47
CA GLU A 179 -13.65 -12.72 -8.76
C GLU A 179 -13.39 -12.74 -7.24
N ASP A 180 -14.45 -12.89 -6.45
CA ASP A 180 -14.38 -12.87 -4.99
C ASP A 180 -13.34 -13.86 -4.41
N LYS A 181 -13.20 -15.04 -5.01
CA LYS A 181 -12.25 -16.09 -4.59
C LYS A 181 -10.77 -15.63 -4.55
N TYR A 182 -10.43 -14.58 -5.30
CA TYR A 182 -9.06 -14.05 -5.37
C TYR A 182 -8.80 -12.93 -4.37
N LEU A 183 -9.84 -12.18 -3.95
CA LEU A 183 -9.71 -10.94 -3.18
C LEU A 183 -9.05 -11.16 -1.82
N ASP A 184 -9.32 -12.28 -1.16
CA ASP A 184 -8.72 -12.61 0.14
C ASP A 184 -7.22 -12.88 0.06
N ARG A 185 -6.72 -13.20 -1.14
CA ARG A 185 -5.31 -13.49 -1.40
C ARG A 185 -4.48 -12.24 -1.74
N ILE A 186 -5.12 -11.08 -1.84
CA ILE A 186 -4.43 -9.81 -2.04
C ILE A 186 -3.94 -9.28 -0.70
N ASP A 187 -2.63 -9.09 -0.59
CA ASP A 187 -1.97 -8.47 0.57
C ASP A 187 -1.93 -6.95 0.46
N GLY A 188 -1.74 -6.44 -0.75
CA GLY A 188 -1.71 -5.02 -1.03
C GLY A 188 -1.45 -4.71 -2.49
N ALA A 189 -1.97 -3.57 -2.94
CA ALA A 189 -1.74 -3.02 -4.25
C ALA A 189 -1.30 -1.56 -4.11
N TYR A 190 -0.19 -1.20 -4.73
CA TYR A 190 0.46 0.10 -4.61
C TYR A 190 0.57 0.71 -6.01
N ILE A 191 -0.23 1.74 -6.27
CA ILE A 191 -0.36 2.41 -7.56
C ILE A 191 0.28 3.80 -7.42
N TYR A 192 1.23 4.12 -8.28
CA TYR A 192 1.95 5.39 -8.23
C TYR A 192 1.72 6.18 -9.52
N GLU A 193 1.38 7.46 -9.36
CA GLU A 193 1.30 8.43 -10.46
C GLU A 193 0.55 7.91 -11.69
N ALA A 194 -0.53 7.17 -11.48
CA ALA A 194 -1.34 6.59 -12.55
C ALA A 194 -2.55 7.45 -12.89
N PRO A 195 -3.04 7.41 -14.15
CA PRO A 195 -4.35 7.97 -14.50
C PRO A 195 -5.47 7.25 -13.74
N ASN A 196 -6.60 7.91 -13.53
CA ASN A 196 -7.75 7.34 -12.85
C ASN A 196 -8.63 6.49 -13.78
N LEU A 197 -8.74 5.20 -13.53
CA LEU A 197 -9.60 4.29 -14.30
C LEU A 197 -11.00 4.11 -13.69
N TYR A 198 -11.22 4.52 -12.43
CA TYR A 198 -12.47 4.23 -11.72
C TYR A 198 -13.74 4.67 -12.47
N PRO A 199 -13.79 5.87 -13.10
CA PRO A 199 -14.98 6.31 -13.85
C PRO A 199 -15.32 5.39 -15.02
N GLN A 200 -14.33 4.69 -15.58
CA GLN A 200 -14.46 3.81 -16.75
C GLN A 200 -14.81 2.37 -16.38
N LEU A 201 -14.63 1.98 -15.11
CA LEU A 201 -15.00 0.66 -14.64
C LEU A 201 -16.51 0.46 -14.70
N SER A 202 -16.95 -0.75 -15.04
CA SER A 202 -18.34 -1.15 -14.89
C SER A 202 -18.76 -1.18 -13.42
N ASP A 203 -20.06 -1.15 -13.13
CA ASP A 203 -20.58 -1.22 -11.76
C ASP A 203 -20.12 -2.50 -11.02
N ALA A 204 -19.97 -3.60 -11.75
CA ALA A 204 -19.44 -4.84 -11.19
C ALA A 204 -17.96 -4.71 -10.79
N GLU A 205 -17.13 -4.11 -11.65
CA GLU A 205 -15.71 -3.88 -11.38
C GLU A 205 -15.51 -2.88 -10.25
N LYS A 206 -16.29 -1.80 -10.22
CA LYS A 206 -16.29 -0.84 -9.09
C LYS A 206 -16.57 -1.54 -7.77
N LYS A 207 -17.60 -2.38 -7.74
CA LYS A 207 -17.96 -3.17 -6.56
C LYS A 207 -16.81 -4.08 -6.11
N GLN A 208 -16.02 -4.63 -7.03
CA GLN A 208 -14.88 -5.49 -6.67
C GLN A 208 -13.74 -4.70 -6.05
N VAL A 209 -13.33 -3.59 -6.67
CA VAL A 209 -12.26 -2.74 -6.10
C VAL A 209 -12.66 -2.11 -4.78
N ASP A 210 -13.95 -1.76 -4.60
CA ASP A 210 -14.46 -1.16 -3.36
C ASP A 210 -14.44 -2.15 -2.18
N LYS A 211 -14.65 -3.46 -2.41
CA LYS A 211 -14.52 -4.50 -1.37
C LYS A 211 -13.14 -4.52 -0.72
N ILE A 212 -12.11 -4.26 -1.51
CA ILE A 212 -10.71 -4.29 -1.09
C ILE A 212 -10.05 -2.90 -1.10
N LYS A 213 -10.84 -1.82 -1.08
CA LYS A 213 -10.38 -0.42 -1.14
C LYS A 213 -9.21 -0.15 -0.17
N TYR A 214 -9.30 -0.67 1.05
CA TYR A 214 -8.28 -0.52 2.09
C TYR A 214 -6.97 -1.30 1.85
N LYS A 215 -6.92 -2.19 0.85
CA LYS A 215 -5.72 -2.90 0.41
C LYS A 215 -5.05 -2.24 -0.79
N ILE A 216 -5.73 -1.28 -1.44
CA ILE A 216 -5.25 -0.58 -2.63
C ILE A 216 -4.90 0.84 -2.23
N PHE A 217 -3.64 1.23 -2.40
CA PHE A 217 -3.14 2.58 -2.13
C PHE A 217 -2.80 3.24 -3.45
N ASN A 218 -3.49 4.32 -3.78
CA ASN A 218 -3.30 5.09 -4.99
C ASN A 218 -2.60 6.39 -4.65
N PHE A 219 -1.29 6.46 -4.89
CA PHE A 219 -0.44 7.61 -4.59
C PHE A 219 -0.56 8.65 -5.70
N ILE A 220 -0.94 9.86 -5.33
CA ILE A 220 -1.33 10.92 -6.25
C ILE A 220 -0.51 12.17 -5.93
N ASP A 221 0.38 12.55 -6.84
CA ASP A 221 1.11 13.81 -6.78
C ASP A 221 0.39 14.86 -7.61
N LYS A 222 -0.13 15.93 -6.98
CA LYS A 222 -0.80 17.04 -7.67
C LYS A 222 0.13 17.84 -8.59
N ARG A 223 1.46 17.67 -8.48
CA ARG A 223 2.46 18.31 -9.36
C ARG A 223 2.75 17.47 -10.59
N ASP A 224 2.27 16.22 -10.62
CA ASP A 224 2.37 15.37 -11.79
C ASP A 224 1.16 15.55 -12.70
N LEU A 225 1.40 15.79 -13.98
CA LEU A 225 0.34 16.01 -14.98
C LEU A 225 -0.49 14.75 -15.23
N VAL A 226 0.08 13.55 -15.02
CA VAL A 226 -0.62 12.28 -15.28
C VAL A 226 -1.74 12.06 -14.25
N THR A 227 -1.58 12.63 -13.04
CA THR A 227 -2.55 12.45 -11.95
C THR A 227 -3.57 13.59 -11.82
N TRP A 228 -3.52 14.59 -12.68
CA TRP A 228 -4.36 15.81 -12.57
C TRP A 228 -5.87 15.50 -12.54
N GLU A 229 -6.32 14.46 -13.22
CA GLU A 229 -7.73 14.05 -13.25
C GLU A 229 -8.24 13.57 -11.89
N HIS A 230 -7.37 13.10 -11.00
CA HIS A 230 -7.74 12.70 -9.64
C HIS A 230 -8.16 13.88 -8.76
N SER A 231 -7.79 15.11 -9.11
CA SER A 231 -8.12 16.31 -8.30
C SER A 231 -9.58 16.71 -8.41
N GLU A 232 -10.29 16.28 -9.46
CA GLU A 232 -11.67 16.65 -9.75
C GLU A 232 -12.69 15.67 -9.17
N GLU A 233 -12.31 14.44 -8.80
CA GLU A 233 -13.23 13.34 -8.53
C GLU A 233 -13.43 13.00 -7.03
N GLY A 234 -12.81 13.75 -6.13
CA GLY A 234 -12.91 13.46 -4.69
C GLY A 234 -12.36 12.08 -4.30
N ASN A 235 -12.67 11.62 -3.09
CA ASN A 235 -12.15 10.35 -2.56
C ASN A 235 -12.98 9.11 -2.96
N GLU A 236 -14.16 9.28 -3.52
CA GLU A 236 -15.05 8.17 -3.89
C GLU A 236 -14.88 7.71 -5.33
N GLY A 237 -14.40 8.57 -6.20
CA GLY A 237 -14.22 8.30 -7.64
C GLY A 237 -12.85 7.75 -8.01
N VAL A 238 -12.16 7.05 -7.11
CA VAL A 238 -10.78 6.56 -7.30
C VAL A 238 -10.69 5.09 -6.94
N VAL A 239 -9.92 4.30 -7.72
CA VAL A 239 -9.62 2.92 -7.36
C VAL A 239 -8.74 2.89 -6.11
N GLY A 240 -9.25 2.29 -5.04
CA GLY A 240 -8.54 2.17 -3.78
C GLY A 240 -8.62 3.42 -2.90
N THR A 241 -7.74 3.49 -1.92
CA THR A 241 -7.57 4.64 -1.02
C THR A 241 -6.68 5.68 -1.69
N PRO A 242 -7.18 6.87 -2.03
CA PRO A 242 -6.37 7.93 -2.59
C PRO A 242 -5.42 8.48 -1.52
N VAL A 243 -4.13 8.53 -1.85
CA VAL A 243 -3.07 9.03 -0.98
C VAL A 243 -2.44 10.24 -1.65
N ARG A 244 -2.92 11.43 -1.35
CA ARG A 244 -2.37 12.67 -1.89
C ARG A 244 -1.07 13.01 -1.21
N ILE A 245 -0.03 13.16 -2.01
CA ILE A 245 1.34 13.33 -1.53
C ILE A 245 1.63 14.80 -1.31
N ASP A 246 2.31 15.12 -0.22
CA ASP A 246 2.92 16.43 -0.02
C ASP A 246 4.33 16.43 -0.65
N SER A 247 4.34 16.55 -1.99
CA SER A 247 5.55 16.46 -2.81
C SER A 247 6.30 17.79 -2.88
N LYS A 248 7.62 17.70 -3.09
CA LYS A 248 8.49 18.81 -3.46
C LYS A 248 8.51 19.00 -4.97
N ASP A 249 8.88 20.19 -5.42
CA ASP A 249 9.14 20.44 -6.84
C ASP A 249 10.43 19.73 -7.27
N ALA A 250 10.31 18.81 -8.22
CA ALA A 250 11.45 18.06 -8.77
C ALA A 250 12.20 18.81 -9.87
N GLY A 251 11.78 20.03 -10.22
CA GLY A 251 12.42 20.92 -11.19
C GLY A 251 12.03 20.67 -12.65
N ASN A 252 11.40 19.55 -12.99
CA ASN A 252 10.77 19.31 -14.29
C ASN A 252 9.73 18.20 -14.20
N LEU A 253 8.81 18.17 -15.18
CA LEU A 253 7.66 17.25 -15.21
C LEU A 253 8.07 15.79 -15.23
N GLY A 254 9.11 15.41 -15.99
CA GLY A 254 9.58 14.02 -16.06
C GLY A 254 10.14 13.52 -14.74
N LYS A 255 10.94 14.33 -14.07
CA LYS A 255 11.44 13.99 -12.73
C LYS A 255 10.28 13.91 -11.72
N GLN A 256 9.29 14.83 -11.85
CA GLN A 256 8.11 14.82 -10.99
C GLN A 256 7.37 13.49 -11.15
N HIS A 257 7.06 13.12 -12.37
CA HIS A 257 6.39 11.85 -12.70
C HIS A 257 7.19 10.61 -12.21
N MET A 258 8.51 10.67 -12.25
CA MET A 258 9.40 9.60 -11.77
C MET A 258 9.78 9.75 -10.29
N TRP A 259 8.81 10.09 -9.45
CA TRP A 259 8.92 10.21 -7.98
C TRP A 259 9.97 11.22 -7.46
N GLY A 260 10.48 12.13 -8.30
CA GLY A 260 11.51 13.08 -7.90
C GLY A 260 11.08 14.07 -6.83
N GLY A 261 9.77 14.28 -6.68
CA GLY A 261 9.16 15.14 -5.65
C GLY A 261 8.84 14.44 -4.34
N TYR A 262 8.99 13.12 -4.25
CA TYR A 262 8.63 12.34 -3.06
C TYR A 262 9.54 12.67 -1.89
N ASP A 263 8.93 12.91 -0.72
CA ASP A 263 9.63 13.18 0.53
C ASP A 263 9.28 12.14 1.59
N TYR A 264 10.30 11.64 2.29
CA TYR A 264 10.14 10.58 3.28
C TYR A 264 10.72 10.99 4.62
N LYS A 265 9.96 10.73 5.69
CA LYS A 265 10.44 10.87 7.07
C LYS A 265 10.49 9.49 7.71
N ALA A 266 11.68 9.06 8.09
CA ALA A 266 11.91 7.71 8.66
C ALA A 266 11.33 6.56 7.82
N GLY A 267 11.43 6.65 6.48
CA GLY A 267 10.91 5.65 5.55
C GLY A 267 9.42 5.79 5.21
N TYR A 268 8.68 6.68 5.87
CA TYR A 268 7.26 6.94 5.59
C TYR A 268 7.09 8.17 4.70
N LEU A 269 6.18 8.05 3.74
CA LEU A 269 5.88 9.09 2.77
C LEU A 269 5.19 10.28 3.45
N ASN A 270 5.57 11.49 3.05
CA ASN A 270 4.91 12.70 3.48
C ASN A 270 3.57 12.85 2.73
N VAL A 271 2.46 12.63 3.45
CA VAL A 271 1.10 12.61 2.93
C VAL A 271 0.39 13.89 3.35
N LYS A 272 -0.38 14.49 2.47
CA LYS A 272 -1.21 15.67 2.78
C LYS A 272 -2.24 15.35 3.84
N GLU A 273 -2.52 16.33 4.69
CA GLU A 273 -3.45 16.22 5.81
C GLU A 273 -4.83 15.70 5.36
N GLU A 274 -5.33 16.15 4.22
CA GLU A 274 -6.61 15.76 3.62
C GLU A 274 -6.73 14.25 3.30
N SER A 275 -5.62 13.53 3.15
CA SER A 275 -5.58 12.08 2.87
C SER A 275 -5.03 11.26 4.02
N LEU A 276 -4.48 11.91 5.05
CA LEU A 276 -3.68 11.25 6.06
C LEU A 276 -4.48 10.27 6.92
N ASP A 277 -5.70 10.63 7.28
CA ASP A 277 -6.55 9.78 8.12
C ASP A 277 -7.06 8.55 7.37
N ASP A 278 -7.55 8.72 6.15
CA ASP A 278 -7.98 7.62 5.30
C ASP A 278 -6.83 6.66 5.02
N TYR A 279 -5.64 7.20 4.73
CA TYR A 279 -4.42 6.41 4.53
C TYR A 279 -4.04 5.59 5.77
N ARG A 280 -4.03 6.21 6.96
CA ARG A 280 -3.73 5.53 8.23
C ARG A 280 -4.76 4.44 8.56
N LEU A 281 -6.06 4.74 8.42
CA LEU A 281 -7.14 3.79 8.68
C LEU A 281 -7.08 2.60 7.73
N ALA A 282 -6.84 2.82 6.44
CA ALA A 282 -6.67 1.76 5.46
C ALA A 282 -5.48 0.86 5.81
N ARG A 283 -4.32 1.44 6.18
CA ARG A 283 -3.14 0.69 6.62
C ARG A 283 -3.39 -0.12 7.90
N ILE A 284 -4.07 0.47 8.89
CA ILE A 284 -4.45 -0.23 10.13
C ILE A 284 -5.30 -1.46 9.79
N LYS A 285 -6.32 -1.28 8.94
CA LYS A 285 -7.20 -2.38 8.53
C LYS A 285 -6.45 -3.46 7.77
N GLN A 286 -5.61 -3.09 6.81
CA GLN A 286 -4.78 -4.01 6.04
C GLN A 286 -3.84 -4.81 6.95
N THR A 287 -3.09 -4.13 7.82
CA THR A 287 -2.12 -4.78 8.72
C THR A 287 -2.81 -5.69 9.72
N LYS A 288 -3.97 -5.29 10.26
CA LYS A 288 -4.78 -6.12 11.15
C LYS A 288 -5.21 -7.43 10.46
N GLU A 289 -5.68 -7.35 9.22
CA GLU A 289 -6.06 -8.53 8.45
C GLU A 289 -4.86 -9.45 8.21
N GLN A 290 -3.72 -8.91 7.80
CA GLN A 290 -2.49 -9.68 7.59
C GLN A 290 -2.03 -10.38 8.87
N LEU A 291 -2.12 -9.74 10.04
CA LEU A 291 -1.84 -10.36 11.33
C LEU A 291 -2.80 -11.50 11.64
N GLN A 292 -4.09 -11.32 11.39
CA GLN A 292 -5.09 -12.37 11.60
C GLN A 292 -4.83 -13.59 10.72
N LEU A 293 -4.51 -13.39 9.44
CA LEU A 293 -4.20 -14.48 8.51
C LEU A 293 -2.94 -15.24 8.92
N LYS A 294 -1.88 -14.54 9.33
CA LYS A 294 -0.67 -15.17 9.87
C LYS A 294 -0.95 -15.97 11.13
N LYS A 295 -1.78 -15.46 12.04
CA LYS A 295 -2.21 -16.17 13.23
C LYS A 295 -2.99 -17.45 12.89
N GLN A 296 -3.93 -17.38 11.95
CA GLN A 296 -4.70 -18.54 11.50
C GLN A 296 -3.80 -19.61 10.87
N ALA A 297 -2.84 -19.22 10.04
CA ALA A 297 -1.84 -20.11 9.46
C ALA A 297 -1.05 -20.84 10.56
N LEU A 298 -0.55 -20.11 11.56
CA LEU A 298 0.17 -20.68 12.70
C LEU A 298 -0.67 -21.67 13.50
N GLU A 299 -1.95 -21.36 13.75
CA GLU A 299 -2.88 -22.26 14.43
C GLU A 299 -3.18 -23.52 13.62
N SER A 300 -3.30 -23.42 12.29
CA SER A 300 -3.49 -24.55 11.39
C SER A 300 -2.29 -25.51 11.45
N TRP A 301 -1.07 -24.99 11.42
CA TRP A 301 0.15 -25.80 11.49
C TRP A 301 0.32 -26.52 12.82
N LYS A 302 0.01 -25.86 13.93
CA LYS A 302 0.00 -26.52 15.26
C LYS A 302 -0.93 -27.71 15.29
N LYS A 303 -2.02 -27.71 14.55
CA LYS A 303 -3.01 -28.80 14.48
C LYS A 303 -2.59 -29.93 13.52
N SER A 304 -1.74 -29.66 12.53
CA SER A 304 -1.34 -30.62 11.50
C SER A 304 -0.32 -31.65 11.95
N GLY A 305 0.17 -31.59 13.20
CA GLY A 305 1.05 -32.60 13.79
C GLY A 305 2.47 -32.60 13.18
N LEU A 306 2.93 -31.50 12.64
CA LEU A 306 4.31 -31.35 12.17
C LEU A 306 5.30 -31.64 13.30
N SER A 307 6.41 -32.30 12.98
CA SER A 307 7.47 -32.56 13.96
C SER A 307 8.09 -31.29 14.49
N GLY A 308 8.69 -31.29 15.66
CA GLY A 308 9.30 -30.13 16.27
C GLY A 308 10.36 -29.44 15.38
N SER A 309 11.09 -30.22 14.57
CA SER A 309 12.10 -29.71 13.62
C SER A 309 11.48 -28.99 12.44
N ASP A 310 10.37 -29.50 11.88
CA ASP A 310 9.67 -28.86 10.76
C ASP A 310 9.01 -27.54 11.20
N LEU A 311 8.51 -27.49 12.44
CA LEU A 311 7.97 -26.29 13.07
C LEU A 311 9.04 -25.21 13.25
N ILE A 312 10.26 -25.56 13.66
CA ILE A 312 11.35 -24.62 13.90
C ILE A 312 11.82 -23.96 12.58
N PHE A 313 11.91 -24.73 11.51
CA PHE A 313 12.47 -24.26 10.25
C PHE A 313 11.50 -23.43 9.41
N MET A 314 10.22 -23.81 9.34
CA MET A 314 9.18 -23.01 8.65
C MET A 314 8.91 -21.68 9.33
N ASP A 315 9.32 -21.53 10.58
CA ASP A 315 8.74 -20.56 11.49
C ASP A 315 9.54 -19.25 11.62
N THR A 316 10.83 -19.23 11.29
CA THR A 316 11.67 -18.05 11.57
C THR A 316 11.30 -16.87 10.68
N THR A 317 11.15 -17.09 9.38
CA THR A 317 10.75 -16.01 8.45
C THR A 317 9.34 -15.54 8.74
N GLN A 318 8.45 -16.45 9.10
CA GLN A 318 7.05 -16.12 9.39
C GLN A 318 6.90 -15.50 10.77
N ALA A 319 7.61 -16.01 11.78
CA ALA A 319 7.64 -15.42 13.11
C ALA A 319 8.22 -13.99 13.06
N MET A 320 9.30 -13.77 12.34
CA MET A 320 9.83 -12.42 12.09
C MET A 320 8.83 -11.54 11.34
N GLY A 321 8.14 -12.09 10.34
CA GLY A 321 7.08 -11.38 9.63
C GLY A 321 5.89 -10.98 10.52
N ILE A 322 5.54 -11.78 11.53
CA ILE A 322 4.53 -11.44 12.54
C ILE A 322 5.03 -10.30 13.44
N VAL A 323 6.27 -10.40 13.91
CA VAL A 323 6.91 -9.37 14.76
C VAL A 323 6.97 -8.02 14.04
N GLU A 324 7.41 -8.01 12.78
CA GLU A 324 7.43 -6.79 11.96
C GLU A 324 6.04 -6.23 11.73
N SER A 325 5.04 -7.07 11.43
CA SER A 325 3.65 -6.65 11.26
C SER A 325 3.07 -6.06 12.55
N LEU A 326 3.42 -6.61 13.72
CA LEU A 326 2.99 -6.10 15.01
C LEU A 326 3.61 -4.72 15.30
N LYS A 327 4.90 -4.56 15.01
CA LYS A 327 5.59 -3.25 15.13
C LYS A 327 4.95 -2.19 14.25
N GLU A 328 4.69 -2.51 12.98
CA GLU A 328 4.07 -1.58 12.05
C GLU A 328 2.65 -1.21 12.49
N PHE A 329 1.85 -2.19 12.89
CA PHE A 329 0.51 -1.93 13.43
C PHE A 329 0.57 -0.99 14.63
N ALA A 330 1.46 -1.25 15.59
CA ALA A 330 1.63 -0.41 16.77
C ALA A 330 2.06 1.01 16.40
N LEU A 331 2.97 1.16 15.43
CA LEU A 331 3.43 2.46 14.95
C LEU A 331 2.27 3.25 14.33
N ILE A 332 1.60 2.68 13.33
CA ILE A 332 0.55 3.38 12.57
C ILE A 332 -0.63 3.71 13.48
N ALA A 333 -1.09 2.75 14.31
CA ALA A 333 -2.21 2.96 15.21
C ALA A 333 -1.89 4.02 16.28
N SER A 334 -0.67 3.99 16.85
CA SER A 334 -0.25 4.99 17.81
C SER A 334 -0.17 6.38 17.19
N ASP A 335 0.44 6.50 16.02
CA ASP A 335 0.58 7.79 15.33
C ASP A 335 -0.79 8.37 14.94
N TYR A 336 -1.75 7.53 14.57
CA TYR A 336 -3.13 7.95 14.32
C TYR A 336 -3.80 8.47 15.60
N ILE A 337 -3.73 7.73 16.72
CA ILE A 337 -4.33 8.13 17.99
C ILE A 337 -3.72 9.45 18.46
N LEU A 338 -2.38 9.61 18.38
CA LEU A 338 -1.70 10.84 18.76
C LEU A 338 -2.17 12.03 17.92
N ALA A 339 -2.30 11.86 16.59
CA ALA A 339 -2.79 12.91 15.72
C ALA A 339 -4.23 13.32 16.03
N VAL A 340 -5.13 12.36 16.28
CA VAL A 340 -6.52 12.64 16.68
C VAL A 340 -6.57 13.40 18.01
N CYS A 341 -5.73 13.02 18.97
CA CYS A 341 -5.64 13.73 20.25
C CYS A 341 -5.11 15.16 20.06
N ASP A 342 -4.07 15.36 19.24
CA ASP A 342 -3.50 16.68 18.95
C ASP A 342 -4.52 17.59 18.27
N PHE A 343 -5.27 17.06 17.28
CA PHE A 343 -6.37 17.78 16.65
C PHE A 343 -7.45 18.16 17.68
N GLY A 344 -7.89 17.19 18.50
CA GLY A 344 -8.90 17.44 19.53
C GLY A 344 -8.45 18.49 20.57
N ILE A 345 -7.18 18.48 20.98
CA ILE A 345 -6.62 19.49 21.87
C ILE A 345 -6.63 20.87 21.20
N ALA A 346 -6.24 20.95 19.93
CA ALA A 346 -6.24 22.20 19.18
C ALA A 346 -7.66 22.78 19.01
N ASP A 347 -8.64 21.92 18.75
CA ASP A 347 -10.05 22.29 18.58
C ASP A 347 -10.68 22.77 19.91
N ILE A 348 -10.35 22.13 21.02
CA ILE A 348 -10.88 22.49 22.35
C ILE A 348 -10.21 23.75 22.88
N LYS A 349 -8.94 23.98 22.54
CA LYS A 349 -8.16 25.10 23.07
C LYS A 349 -8.74 26.45 22.66
N GLY A 350 -9.07 27.26 23.62
CA GLY A 350 -9.71 28.58 23.42
C GLY A 350 -11.23 28.55 23.32
N THR A 351 -11.88 27.37 23.44
CA THR A 351 -13.36 27.27 23.41
C THR A 351 -14.00 28.06 24.57
N TRP A 352 -13.36 28.10 25.74
CA TRP A 352 -13.83 28.89 26.88
C TRP A 352 -13.87 30.39 26.57
N GLU A 353 -12.77 30.93 26.01
CA GLU A 353 -12.69 32.35 25.65
C GLU A 353 -13.74 32.70 24.56
N THR A 354 -13.90 31.81 23.56
CA THR A 354 -14.91 31.96 22.52
C THR A 354 -16.32 31.97 23.10
N LEU A 355 -16.60 31.11 24.08
CA LEU A 355 -17.87 31.08 24.81
C LEU A 355 -18.14 32.39 25.54
N LEU A 356 -17.16 32.91 26.30
CA LEU A 356 -17.27 34.17 27.00
C LEU A 356 -17.54 35.35 26.03
N ILE A 357 -16.81 35.41 24.92
CA ILE A 357 -17.05 36.43 23.90
C ILE A 357 -18.46 36.33 23.34
N SER A 358 -18.90 35.11 23.03
CA SER A 358 -20.27 34.86 22.52
C SER A 358 -21.35 35.28 23.52
N CYS A 359 -21.18 34.98 24.80
CA CYS A 359 -22.10 35.42 25.88
C CYS A 359 -22.14 36.94 25.98
N ARG A 360 -21.00 37.65 25.94
CA ARG A 360 -20.90 39.09 25.99
C ARG A 360 -21.58 39.78 24.79
N SER A 361 -21.58 39.16 23.63
CA SER A 361 -22.21 39.72 22.43
C SER A 361 -23.73 39.66 22.45
N THR A 362 -24.34 38.98 23.40
CA THR A 362 -25.82 38.95 23.56
C THR A 362 -26.36 40.23 24.17
N VAL A 363 -27.62 40.53 23.90
CA VAL A 363 -28.31 41.73 24.46
C VAL A 363 -28.27 41.77 25.96
N LEU A 364 -28.35 40.63 26.64
CA LEU A 364 -28.22 40.54 28.12
C LEU A 364 -26.77 40.65 28.54
N GLY A 365 -25.85 39.99 27.83
CA GLY A 365 -24.42 39.97 28.12
C GLY A 365 -23.76 41.36 28.07
N THR A 366 -24.24 42.26 27.19
CA THR A 366 -23.75 43.65 27.17
C THR A 366 -24.02 44.47 28.45
N ARG A 367 -24.94 43.99 29.30
CA ARG A 367 -25.29 44.63 30.57
C ARG A 367 -24.69 43.93 31.78
N CYS A 368 -23.98 42.82 31.61
CA CYS A 368 -23.37 42.03 32.65
C CYS A 368 -21.86 42.23 32.70
N THR A 369 -21.28 42.12 33.88
CA THR A 369 -19.84 42.01 34.02
C THR A 369 -19.38 40.62 33.61
N GLU A 370 -18.08 40.44 33.33
CA GLU A 370 -17.53 39.12 33.08
C GLU A 370 -17.77 38.14 34.22
N SER A 371 -17.66 38.63 35.47
CA SER A 371 -17.89 37.83 36.65
C SER A 371 -19.33 37.34 36.73
N ASP A 372 -20.31 38.15 36.32
CA ASP A 372 -21.74 37.77 36.31
C ASP A 372 -21.98 36.65 35.29
N ILE A 373 -21.36 36.76 34.11
CA ILE A 373 -21.45 35.74 33.05
C ILE A 373 -20.80 34.43 33.52
N ILE A 374 -19.61 34.48 34.09
CA ILE A 374 -18.91 33.29 34.60
C ILE A 374 -19.73 32.63 35.71
N SER A 375 -20.30 33.43 36.62
CA SER A 375 -21.14 32.92 37.72
C SER A 375 -22.42 32.24 37.20
N ALA A 376 -23.05 32.80 36.18
CA ALA A 376 -24.24 32.23 35.57
C ALA A 376 -23.89 30.91 34.80
N LEU A 377 -22.77 30.88 34.10
CA LEU A 377 -22.30 29.67 33.43
C LEU A 377 -21.94 28.55 34.41
N ALA A 378 -21.33 28.91 35.55
CA ALA A 378 -20.97 27.95 36.58
C ALA A 378 -22.21 27.33 37.25
N GLN A 379 -23.34 28.04 37.35
CA GLN A 379 -24.61 27.49 37.87
C GLN A 379 -25.16 26.36 37.04
N ILE A 380 -24.86 26.33 35.72
CA ILE A 380 -25.25 25.27 34.81
C ILE A 380 -24.12 24.24 34.56
N GLY A 381 -23.05 24.31 35.36
CA GLY A 381 -21.90 23.41 35.25
C GLY A 381 -20.94 23.72 34.10
N ALA A 382 -21.11 24.84 33.41
CA ALA A 382 -20.22 25.28 32.33
C ALA A 382 -19.09 26.14 32.95
N THR A 383 -17.95 25.54 33.18
CA THR A 383 -16.74 26.21 33.67
C THR A 383 -15.57 25.99 32.71
N LYS A 384 -14.54 26.80 32.78
CA LYS A 384 -13.30 26.58 32.01
C LYS A 384 -12.76 25.17 32.23
N GLU A 385 -12.89 24.69 33.44
CA GLU A 385 -12.43 23.37 33.83
C GLU A 385 -13.21 22.24 33.12
N THR A 386 -14.55 22.32 33.09
CA THR A 386 -15.39 21.29 32.47
C THR A 386 -15.41 21.37 30.97
N ILE A 387 -15.30 22.56 30.38
CA ILE A 387 -15.39 22.74 28.92
C ILE A 387 -14.05 22.53 28.25
N GLU A 388 -12.95 22.96 28.85
CA GLU A 388 -11.62 22.96 28.21
C GLU A 388 -10.60 22.12 28.99
N THR A 389 -10.30 22.46 30.26
CA THR A 389 -9.14 21.92 30.99
C THR A 389 -9.22 20.40 31.20
N ASN A 390 -10.36 19.87 31.64
CA ASN A 390 -10.52 18.44 31.90
C ASN A 390 -10.44 17.63 30.63
N ARG A 391 -11.03 18.12 29.54
CA ARG A 391 -11.01 17.45 28.23
C ARG A 391 -9.59 17.41 27.66
N ILE A 392 -8.85 18.50 27.73
CA ILE A 392 -7.43 18.54 27.31
C ILE A 392 -6.62 17.56 28.16
N THR A 393 -6.84 17.53 29.48
CA THR A 393 -6.13 16.63 30.41
C THR A 393 -6.40 15.16 30.07
N GLU A 394 -7.64 14.80 29.72
CA GLU A 394 -7.98 13.45 29.28
C GLU A 394 -7.28 13.07 27.98
N LEU A 395 -7.24 13.96 26.98
CA LEU A 395 -6.55 13.72 25.71
C LEU A 395 -5.04 13.58 25.91
N GLU A 396 -4.42 14.42 26.76
CA GLU A 396 -3.00 14.30 27.09
C GLU A 396 -2.69 12.98 27.84
N LYS A 397 -3.60 12.50 28.66
CA LYS A 397 -3.49 11.18 29.31
C LYS A 397 -3.52 10.07 28.25
N ILE A 398 -4.45 10.12 27.30
CA ILE A 398 -4.54 9.15 26.20
C ILE A 398 -3.24 9.15 25.39
N LYS A 399 -2.69 10.31 25.06
CA LYS A 399 -1.39 10.43 24.37
C LYS A 399 -0.27 9.73 25.13
N LYS A 400 -0.15 10.01 26.43
CA LYS A 400 0.86 9.41 27.31
C LYS A 400 0.74 7.89 27.39
N ASP A 401 -0.48 7.37 27.52
CA ASP A 401 -0.72 5.93 27.60
C ASP A 401 -0.49 5.26 26.24
N THR A 402 -0.84 5.90 25.12
CA THR A 402 -0.54 5.44 23.77
C THR A 402 0.97 5.30 23.52
N LEU A 403 1.77 6.27 23.95
CA LEU A 403 3.24 6.22 23.84
C LEU A 403 3.81 5.05 24.65
N LYS A 404 3.34 4.81 25.88
CA LYS A 404 3.77 3.67 26.68
C LYS A 404 3.44 2.33 26.03
N ILE A 405 2.24 2.19 25.45
CA ILE A 405 1.83 0.98 24.74
C ILE A 405 2.73 0.76 23.52
N LYS A 406 2.99 1.81 22.73
CA LYS A 406 3.90 1.78 21.60
C LYS A 406 5.28 1.27 22.01
N GLU A 407 5.89 1.87 23.04
CA GLU A 407 7.21 1.47 23.55
C GLU A 407 7.22 0.02 24.04
N SER A 408 6.18 -0.41 24.76
CA SER A 408 6.06 -1.79 25.26
C SER A 408 5.98 -2.80 24.13
N ILE A 409 5.22 -2.51 23.06
CA ILE A 409 5.12 -3.40 21.88
C ILE A 409 6.46 -3.44 21.14
N PHE A 410 7.17 -2.32 21.02
CA PHE A 410 8.50 -2.27 20.38
C PHE A 410 9.53 -3.08 21.17
N SER A 411 9.56 -2.95 22.52
CA SER A 411 10.43 -3.73 23.38
C SER A 411 10.14 -5.22 23.25
N LEU A 412 8.88 -5.63 23.43
CA LEU A 412 8.46 -7.03 23.31
C LEU A 412 8.82 -7.60 21.92
N SER A 413 8.57 -6.85 20.87
CA SER A 413 8.92 -7.27 19.50
C SER A 413 10.42 -7.47 19.32
N THR A 414 11.23 -6.63 19.96
CA THR A 414 12.70 -6.75 19.92
C THR A 414 13.17 -7.97 20.68
N ASP A 415 12.58 -8.26 21.84
CA ASP A 415 12.91 -9.42 22.65
C ASP A 415 12.50 -10.74 21.94
N ILE A 416 11.34 -10.77 21.30
CA ILE A 416 10.92 -11.91 20.49
C ILE A 416 11.89 -12.12 19.31
N ALA A 417 12.27 -11.05 18.59
CA ALA A 417 13.22 -11.14 17.47
C ALA A 417 14.58 -11.68 17.93
N LYS A 418 15.09 -11.23 19.08
CA LYS A 418 16.33 -11.78 19.68
C LYS A 418 16.17 -13.24 20.04
N GLY A 419 15.05 -13.63 20.64
CA GLY A 419 14.75 -15.03 20.96
C GLY A 419 14.76 -15.93 19.72
N ILE A 420 14.11 -15.51 18.65
CA ILE A 420 14.11 -16.21 17.35
C ILE A 420 15.54 -16.35 16.82
N ALA A 421 16.32 -15.27 16.81
CA ALA A 421 17.72 -15.28 16.34
C ALA A 421 18.59 -16.23 17.18
N THR A 422 18.37 -16.32 18.49
CA THR A 422 19.08 -17.24 19.39
C THR A 422 18.75 -18.70 19.06
N VAL A 423 17.48 -19.03 18.82
CA VAL A 423 17.04 -20.39 18.44
C VAL A 423 17.72 -20.79 17.13
N ILE A 424 17.68 -19.93 16.10
CA ILE A 424 18.35 -20.18 14.81
C ILE A 424 19.84 -20.44 15.00
N GLY A 425 20.52 -19.58 15.76
CA GLY A 425 21.96 -19.73 16.02
C GLY A 425 22.30 -21.05 16.71
N THR A 426 21.45 -21.50 17.64
CA THR A 426 21.59 -22.79 18.34
C THR A 426 21.39 -23.96 17.39
N ASP A 427 20.38 -23.91 16.52
CA ASP A 427 20.06 -24.97 15.56
C ASP A 427 21.15 -25.13 14.50
N VAL A 428 21.69 -23.99 13.97
CA VAL A 428 22.82 -24.00 13.05
C VAL A 428 24.08 -24.60 13.71
N ALA A 429 24.36 -24.24 14.96
CA ALA A 429 25.49 -24.81 15.70
C ALA A 429 25.33 -26.31 15.94
N LEU A 430 24.11 -26.76 16.29
CA LEU A 430 23.80 -28.18 16.50
C LEU A 430 23.92 -28.98 15.19
N ALA A 431 23.37 -28.47 14.10
CA ALA A 431 23.50 -29.07 12.77
C ALA A 431 24.96 -29.24 12.34
N SER A 432 25.79 -28.22 12.59
CA SER A 432 27.22 -28.28 12.32
C SER A 432 27.91 -29.34 13.15
N GLN A 433 27.58 -29.47 14.44
CA GLN A 433 28.15 -30.53 15.33
C GLN A 433 27.75 -31.94 14.92
N LEU A 434 26.54 -32.11 14.37
CA LEU A 434 26.04 -33.39 13.90
C LEU A 434 26.49 -33.71 12.46
N GLN A 435 27.29 -32.87 11.83
CA GLN A 435 27.73 -32.99 10.43
C GLN A 435 26.58 -33.13 9.42
N LEU A 436 25.41 -32.58 9.74
CA LEU A 436 24.27 -32.53 8.85
C LEU A 436 24.47 -31.39 7.86
N GLN A 437 24.51 -31.71 6.56
CA GLN A 437 24.45 -30.69 5.51
C GLN A 437 22.99 -30.29 5.28
N TRP A 438 22.73 -29.01 5.31
CA TRP A 438 21.44 -28.41 4.99
C TRP A 438 21.36 -28.03 3.52
#